data_3703341ba93443b1d480f8c48ed95116
#
_entry.id   3703341ba93443b1d480f8c48ed95116
#
_cell.length_a   1.000
_cell.length_b   1.000
_cell.length_c   1.000
_cell.angle_alpha   90.00
_cell.angle_beta   90.00
_cell.angle_gamma   90.00
#
_symmetry.space_group_name_H-M   'P 1'
#
loop_
_entity.id
_entity.type
_entity.pdbx_description
1 polymer ?
#
loop_
_entity_poly.entity_id
_entity_poly.type
_entity_poly.pdbx_seq_one_letter_code
_entity_poly.pdbx_strand_id
1 'polypeptide(L)'
;MSSSTAKVRIGPAGVHYFSRESGLNVLFDEVLPPEGSWHAAPRQVSIALTNACDLECAYCYAPKIPSTLNYQILCGWLSEFDQHGALGVGFGGGEPSLHPRFADLCEFAARQTSLAVTFTSHGHHLVPKLLSKLVDKVNFIRLSMDGIGATYEQLRGRSFSAFKARLRDVRAVAPFGLNFVVNADTIDDLDAAIDFAHSEGAHEFLLLPEQSTPRRCGVGQAERDRLKEWVRSYRGQVRLAVSESDAAELGACDPCGAESGLRAFAHISAASRLQRSSFESTGVQIREEGVMAALQELELIK
;
A
#
# COMPACT_ATOMS: atom_id res chain seq x y z
N MET A 1 -21.76 -1.03 -20.55
CA MET A 1 -21.36 0.37 -20.45
C MET A 1 -19.91 0.36 -20.00
N SER A 2 -18.99 0.93 -20.78
CA SER A 2 -17.59 1.10 -20.35
C SER A 2 -17.60 2.03 -19.13
N SER A 3 -17.29 1.52 -17.96
CA SER A 3 -17.09 2.38 -16.79
C SER A 3 -15.95 3.32 -17.11
N SER A 4 -16.13 4.62 -16.93
CA SER A 4 -15.05 5.59 -17.06
C SER A 4 -13.89 5.13 -16.17
N THR A 5 -12.72 4.95 -16.76
CA THR A 5 -11.50 4.58 -16.02
C THR A 5 -10.89 5.76 -15.27
N ALA A 6 -11.47 6.93 -15.45
CA ALA A 6 -11.08 8.17 -14.80
C ALA A 6 -12.09 8.55 -13.71
N LYS A 7 -11.58 9.02 -12.58
CA LYS A 7 -12.33 9.43 -11.40
C LYS A 7 -11.97 10.87 -11.03
N VAL A 8 -12.96 11.63 -10.62
CA VAL A 8 -12.77 12.96 -10.06
C VAL A 8 -13.03 12.89 -8.57
N ARG A 9 -12.07 13.38 -7.78
CA ARG A 9 -12.21 13.55 -6.34
C ARG A 9 -12.16 15.03 -6.00
N ILE A 10 -13.09 15.45 -5.16
CA ILE A 10 -13.18 16.82 -4.65
C ILE A 10 -12.78 16.79 -3.18
N GLY A 11 -11.86 17.66 -2.79
CA GLY A 11 -11.35 17.72 -1.43
C GLY A 11 -10.69 19.05 -1.08
N PRO A 12 -10.12 19.18 0.11
CA PRO A 12 -9.48 20.42 0.56
C PRO A 12 -8.25 20.80 -0.26
N ALA A 13 -7.61 19.86 -0.95
CA ALA A 13 -6.48 20.13 -1.84
C ALA A 13 -6.92 20.65 -3.22
N GLY A 14 -8.23 20.63 -3.53
CA GLY A 14 -8.75 21.03 -4.82
C GLY A 14 -9.56 19.95 -5.53
N VAL A 15 -9.49 19.95 -6.85
CA VAL A 15 -10.15 18.95 -7.71
C VAL A 15 -9.08 18.02 -8.27
N HIS A 16 -9.14 16.76 -7.89
CA HIS A 16 -8.17 15.73 -8.28
C HIS A 16 -8.79 14.83 -9.36
N TYR A 17 -8.22 14.86 -10.55
CA TYR A 17 -8.52 13.92 -11.64
C TYR A 17 -7.53 12.76 -11.60
N PHE A 18 -8.04 11.54 -11.57
CA PHE A 18 -7.25 10.33 -11.49
C PHE A 18 -7.70 9.30 -12.52
N SER A 19 -6.76 8.75 -13.29
CA SER A 19 -6.99 7.62 -14.20
C SER A 19 -6.26 6.38 -13.69
N ARG A 20 -7.00 5.37 -13.30
CA ARG A 20 -6.43 4.12 -12.80
C ARG A 20 -5.69 3.30 -13.85
N GLU A 21 -6.03 3.46 -15.15
CA GLU A 21 -5.37 2.74 -16.24
C GLU A 21 -3.96 3.28 -16.53
N SER A 22 -3.84 4.60 -16.61
CA SER A 22 -2.57 5.25 -16.96
C SER A 22 -1.75 5.64 -15.71
N GLY A 23 -2.37 5.65 -14.51
CA GLY A 23 -1.77 6.22 -13.31
C GLY A 23 -1.69 7.75 -13.34
N LEU A 24 -2.35 8.41 -14.32
CA LEU A 24 -2.34 9.87 -14.42
C LEU A 24 -3.06 10.48 -13.21
N ASN A 25 -2.36 11.39 -12.55
CA ASN A 25 -2.86 12.20 -11.46
C ASN A 25 -2.72 13.68 -11.85
N VAL A 26 -3.82 14.42 -11.85
CA VAL A 26 -3.82 15.87 -12.10
C VAL A 26 -4.59 16.54 -10.97
N LEU A 27 -3.93 17.40 -10.23
CA LEU A 27 -4.54 18.22 -9.19
C LEU A 27 -4.73 19.64 -9.71
N PHE A 28 -5.97 20.13 -9.65
CA PHE A 28 -6.35 21.52 -9.88
C PHE A 28 -6.46 22.20 -8.50
N ASP A 29 -5.34 22.61 -7.95
CA ASP A 29 -5.20 23.19 -6.60
C ASP A 29 -5.67 24.65 -6.52
N GLU A 30 -5.77 25.32 -7.65
CA GLU A 30 -6.36 26.66 -7.75
C GLU A 30 -7.91 26.63 -7.62
N VAL A 31 -8.52 25.47 -7.81
CA VAL A 31 -9.97 25.29 -7.68
C VAL A 31 -10.28 24.77 -6.28
N LEU A 32 -10.73 25.64 -5.40
CA LEU A 32 -11.05 25.33 -4.00
C LEU A 32 -12.56 25.15 -3.81
N PRO A 33 -13.10 23.94 -3.95
CA PRO A 33 -14.52 23.67 -3.77
C PRO A 33 -14.94 23.86 -2.29
N PRO A 34 -16.21 24.25 -2.03
CA PRO A 34 -16.68 24.41 -0.67
C PRO A 34 -16.68 23.05 0.08
N GLU A 35 -16.44 23.09 1.39
CA GLU A 35 -16.31 21.89 2.24
C GLU A 35 -17.48 20.91 2.11
N GLY A 36 -18.70 21.42 2.01
CA GLY A 36 -19.90 20.58 1.85
C GLY A 36 -19.95 19.76 0.55
N SER A 37 -19.04 20.01 -0.41
CA SER A 37 -18.91 19.24 -1.65
C SER A 37 -17.78 18.20 -1.60
N TRP A 38 -16.99 18.14 -0.52
CA TRP A 38 -15.87 17.24 -0.43
C TRP A 38 -16.30 15.78 -0.30
N HIS A 39 -15.58 14.89 -0.97
CA HIS A 39 -15.79 13.47 -0.82
C HIS A 39 -15.38 13.01 0.59
N ALA A 40 -16.20 12.14 1.18
CA ALA A 40 -16.07 11.75 2.58
C ALA A 40 -15.08 10.59 2.80
N ALA A 41 -14.94 9.66 1.83
CA ALA A 41 -14.02 8.54 2.00
C ALA A 41 -12.55 9.00 1.98
N PRO A 42 -11.62 8.25 2.61
CA PRO A 42 -10.19 8.43 2.40
C PRO A 42 -9.80 8.35 0.93
N ARG A 43 -8.81 9.14 0.51
CA ARG A 43 -8.28 9.07 -0.86
C ARG A 43 -7.77 7.68 -1.21
N GLN A 44 -7.08 7.04 -0.25
CA GLN A 44 -6.54 5.68 -0.37
C GLN A 44 -6.91 4.85 0.86
N VAL A 45 -7.34 3.61 0.63
CA VAL A 45 -7.66 2.66 1.70
C VAL A 45 -6.76 1.44 1.60
N SER A 46 -6.15 1.05 2.72
CA SER A 46 -5.41 -0.21 2.86
C SER A 46 -6.27 -1.23 3.60
N ILE A 47 -6.31 -2.47 3.11
CA ILE A 47 -7.10 -3.54 3.75
C ILE A 47 -6.22 -4.77 3.96
N ALA A 48 -6.04 -5.16 5.22
CA ALA A 48 -5.43 -6.43 5.59
C ALA A 48 -6.45 -7.56 5.41
N LEU A 49 -6.35 -8.30 4.31
CA LEU A 49 -7.32 -9.36 3.98
C LEU A 49 -7.30 -10.53 4.95
N THR A 50 -6.10 -10.85 5.44
CA THR A 50 -5.84 -11.95 6.37
C THR A 50 -4.58 -11.67 7.16
N ASN A 51 -4.48 -12.24 8.36
CA ASN A 51 -3.23 -12.28 9.13
C ASN A 51 -2.35 -13.49 8.78
N ALA A 52 -2.86 -14.44 7.97
CA ALA A 52 -2.06 -15.59 7.54
C ALA A 52 -0.88 -15.14 6.69
N CYS A 53 0.30 -15.66 7.02
CA CYS A 53 1.54 -15.48 6.27
C CYS A 53 2.44 -16.68 6.53
N ASP A 54 3.13 -17.15 5.51
CA ASP A 54 4.11 -18.23 5.61
C ASP A 54 5.55 -17.73 5.82
N LEU A 55 5.71 -16.41 6.09
CA LEU A 55 6.96 -15.78 6.51
C LEU A 55 6.88 -15.30 7.96
N GLU A 56 8.04 -15.33 8.64
CA GLU A 56 8.19 -14.91 10.04
C GLU A 56 9.18 -13.76 10.22
N CYS A 57 9.12 -12.76 9.33
CA CYS A 57 10.03 -11.61 9.37
C CYS A 57 10.00 -10.94 10.77
N ALA A 58 11.17 -10.73 11.37
CA ALA A 58 11.28 -10.24 12.75
C ALA A 58 10.73 -8.82 12.95
N TYR A 59 10.82 -7.98 11.93
CA TYR A 59 10.31 -6.59 11.90
C TYR A 59 8.82 -6.49 11.49
N CYS A 60 8.15 -7.61 11.22
CA CYS A 60 6.77 -7.59 10.75
C CYS A 60 5.82 -7.05 11.83
N TYR A 61 5.08 -6.00 11.48
CA TYR A 61 4.06 -5.40 12.35
C TYR A 61 2.73 -6.16 12.34
N ALA A 62 2.48 -6.99 11.31
CA ALA A 62 1.21 -7.70 11.17
C ALA A 62 0.95 -8.64 12.37
N PRO A 63 -0.25 -8.60 12.96
CA PRO A 63 -0.62 -9.49 14.05
C PRO A 63 -0.51 -10.96 13.64
N LYS A 64 -0.04 -11.81 14.56
CA LYS A 64 0.08 -13.27 14.34
C LYS A 64 -1.15 -14.05 14.82
N ILE A 65 -2.22 -13.34 15.19
CA ILE A 65 -3.50 -13.94 15.59
C ILE A 65 -4.29 -14.27 14.32
N PRO A 66 -4.75 -15.52 14.13
CA PRO A 66 -5.52 -15.89 12.94
C PRO A 66 -6.77 -15.01 12.77
N SER A 67 -6.89 -14.39 11.61
CA SER A 67 -8.07 -13.64 11.20
C SER A 67 -8.10 -13.54 9.68
N THR A 68 -9.28 -13.58 9.09
CA THR A 68 -9.49 -13.45 7.64
C THR A 68 -10.84 -12.79 7.40
N LEU A 69 -10.87 -11.77 6.58
CA LEU A 69 -12.09 -11.02 6.27
C LEU A 69 -13.01 -11.81 5.33
N ASN A 70 -14.31 -11.64 5.50
CA ASN A 70 -15.30 -12.27 4.64
C ASN A 70 -15.40 -11.54 3.30
N TYR A 71 -15.49 -12.32 2.21
CA TYR A 71 -15.53 -11.78 0.84
C TYR A 71 -16.74 -10.86 0.59
N GLN A 72 -17.95 -11.25 1.03
CA GLN A 72 -19.17 -10.47 0.78
C GLN A 72 -19.12 -9.12 1.52
N ILE A 73 -18.61 -9.13 2.74
CA ILE A 73 -18.41 -7.92 3.54
C ILE A 73 -17.40 -6.99 2.85
N LEU A 74 -16.28 -7.55 2.36
CA LEU A 74 -15.27 -6.79 1.61
C LEU A 74 -15.86 -6.14 0.35
N CYS A 75 -16.67 -6.86 -0.42
CA CYS A 75 -17.34 -6.29 -1.59
C CYS A 75 -18.25 -5.10 -1.23
N GLY A 76 -18.97 -5.18 -0.11
CA GLY A 76 -19.79 -4.08 0.40
C GLY A 76 -18.94 -2.84 0.74
N TRP A 77 -17.86 -3.03 1.48
CA TRP A 77 -16.95 -1.94 1.85
C TRP A 77 -16.28 -1.27 0.64
N LEU A 78 -15.86 -2.06 -0.35
CA LEU A 78 -15.27 -1.53 -1.58
C LEU A 78 -16.26 -0.67 -2.35
N SER A 79 -17.52 -1.11 -2.46
CA SER A 79 -18.58 -0.32 -3.11
C SER A 79 -18.86 0.96 -2.35
N GLU A 80 -18.90 0.92 -1.03
CA GLU A 80 -19.14 2.09 -0.18
C GLU A 80 -18.00 3.12 -0.29
N PHE A 81 -16.73 2.69 -0.24
CA PHE A 81 -15.59 3.58 -0.47
C PHE A 81 -15.58 4.20 -1.87
N ASP A 82 -15.91 3.43 -2.89
CA ASP A 82 -15.99 3.93 -4.26
C ASP A 82 -17.05 5.01 -4.41
N GLN A 83 -18.25 4.79 -3.87
CA GLN A 83 -19.38 5.73 -3.90
C GLN A 83 -19.05 7.04 -3.17
N HIS A 84 -18.25 6.98 -2.11
CA HIS A 84 -17.86 8.14 -1.31
C HIS A 84 -16.52 8.77 -1.76
N GLY A 85 -15.99 8.37 -2.92
CA GLY A 85 -14.91 9.07 -3.61
C GLY A 85 -13.49 8.63 -3.29
N ALA A 86 -13.27 7.44 -2.71
CA ALA A 86 -11.93 6.87 -2.65
C ALA A 86 -11.37 6.66 -4.06
N LEU A 87 -10.07 6.89 -4.27
CA LEU A 87 -9.42 6.70 -5.56
C LEU A 87 -8.87 5.28 -5.73
N GLY A 88 -8.45 4.65 -4.64
CA GLY A 88 -7.84 3.33 -4.72
C GLY A 88 -7.94 2.52 -3.44
N VAL A 89 -7.72 1.21 -3.60
CA VAL A 89 -7.60 0.24 -2.53
C VAL A 89 -6.28 -0.51 -2.66
N GLY A 90 -5.60 -0.71 -1.53
CA GLY A 90 -4.41 -1.55 -1.42
C GLY A 90 -4.70 -2.78 -0.56
N PHE A 91 -4.59 -3.97 -1.12
CA PHE A 91 -4.73 -5.20 -0.36
C PHE A 91 -3.40 -5.62 0.26
N GLY A 92 -3.43 -6.00 1.54
CA GLY A 92 -2.28 -6.44 2.30
C GLY A 92 -2.69 -7.38 3.42
N GLY A 93 -1.96 -7.32 4.54
CA GLY A 93 -2.21 -8.12 5.73
C GLY A 93 -0.97 -8.89 6.15
N GLY A 94 -1.10 -10.20 6.41
CA GLY A 94 0.01 -11.13 6.39
C GLY A 94 0.51 -11.28 4.94
N GLU A 95 -0.03 -12.25 4.23
CA GLU A 95 0.16 -12.38 2.77
C GLU A 95 -1.23 -12.41 2.09
N PRO A 96 -1.60 -11.38 1.32
CA PRO A 96 -2.96 -11.26 0.76
C PRO A 96 -3.30 -12.39 -0.21
N SER A 97 -2.31 -12.96 -0.91
CA SER A 97 -2.52 -14.07 -1.84
C SER A 97 -2.93 -15.38 -1.15
N LEU A 98 -2.80 -15.47 0.18
CA LEU A 98 -3.33 -16.58 0.98
C LEU A 98 -4.82 -16.44 1.32
N HIS A 99 -5.42 -15.26 1.05
CA HIS A 99 -6.87 -15.13 1.19
C HIS A 99 -7.58 -15.99 0.12
N PRO A 100 -8.53 -16.88 0.49
CA PRO A 100 -9.09 -17.88 -0.43
C PRO A 100 -9.82 -17.28 -1.64
N ARG A 101 -10.30 -16.04 -1.52
CA ARG A 101 -11.02 -15.32 -2.58
C ARG A 101 -10.22 -14.08 -3.08
N PHE A 102 -8.87 -14.09 -2.99
CA PHE A 102 -8.04 -12.96 -3.35
C PHE A 102 -8.25 -12.48 -4.80
N ALA A 103 -8.15 -13.41 -5.76
CA ALA A 103 -8.30 -13.06 -7.17
C ALA A 103 -9.73 -12.58 -7.51
N ASP A 104 -10.76 -13.18 -6.87
CA ASP A 104 -12.16 -12.78 -7.05
C ASP A 104 -12.40 -11.36 -6.48
N LEU A 105 -11.71 -11.03 -5.37
CA LEU A 105 -11.80 -9.70 -4.78
C LEU A 105 -11.15 -8.63 -5.67
N CYS A 106 -9.97 -8.93 -6.25
CA CYS A 106 -9.34 -8.06 -7.25
C CYS A 106 -10.26 -7.86 -8.46
N GLU A 107 -10.90 -8.93 -8.93
CA GLU A 107 -11.86 -8.86 -10.03
C GLU A 107 -13.08 -8.00 -9.68
N PHE A 108 -13.68 -8.21 -8.50
CA PHE A 108 -14.80 -7.40 -8.03
C PHE A 108 -14.43 -5.92 -7.99
N ALA A 109 -13.31 -5.57 -7.35
CA ALA A 109 -12.85 -4.20 -7.24
C ALA A 109 -12.61 -3.56 -8.64
N ALA A 110 -11.98 -4.29 -9.55
CA ALA A 110 -11.69 -3.82 -10.90
C ALA A 110 -12.93 -3.66 -11.79
N ARG A 111 -13.94 -4.54 -11.63
CA ARG A 111 -15.09 -4.60 -12.54
C ARG A 111 -16.35 -3.93 -12.00
N GLN A 112 -16.52 -3.89 -10.67
CA GLN A 112 -17.72 -3.37 -10.02
C GLN A 112 -17.51 -1.99 -9.39
N THR A 113 -16.26 -1.50 -9.36
CA THR A 113 -15.90 -0.19 -8.83
C THR A 113 -14.98 0.57 -9.77
N SER A 114 -14.79 1.86 -9.51
CA SER A 114 -13.80 2.71 -10.20
C SER A 114 -12.48 2.81 -9.43
N LEU A 115 -12.29 2.05 -8.36
CA LEU A 115 -11.08 2.06 -7.54
C LEU A 115 -9.88 1.54 -8.33
N ALA A 116 -8.72 2.17 -8.15
CA ALA A 116 -7.45 1.56 -8.50
C ALA A 116 -7.17 0.41 -7.55
N VAL A 117 -6.83 -0.75 -8.09
CA VAL A 117 -6.57 -1.96 -7.31
C VAL A 117 -5.07 -2.18 -7.21
N THR A 118 -4.55 -2.17 -5.99
CA THR A 118 -3.15 -2.45 -5.70
C THR A 118 -3.04 -3.52 -4.62
N PHE A 119 -1.89 -4.16 -4.51
CA PHE A 119 -1.62 -5.03 -3.36
C PHE A 119 -0.13 -5.09 -3.04
N THR A 120 0.18 -5.43 -1.79
CA THR A 120 1.55 -5.68 -1.32
C THR A 120 1.69 -7.16 -0.97
N SER A 121 2.72 -7.82 -1.52
CA SER A 121 3.01 -9.24 -1.34
C SER A 121 4.49 -9.48 -1.16
N HIS A 122 4.86 -10.56 -0.49
CA HIS A 122 6.25 -11.06 -0.52
C HIS A 122 6.61 -11.77 -1.85
N GLY A 123 5.64 -11.97 -2.74
CA GLY A 123 5.85 -12.46 -4.12
C GLY A 123 5.88 -13.98 -4.29
N HIS A 124 6.21 -14.77 -3.27
CA HIS A 124 6.48 -16.20 -3.42
C HIS A 124 5.27 -17.03 -3.88
N HIS A 125 4.05 -16.57 -3.58
CA HIS A 125 2.79 -17.20 -4.03
C HIS A 125 2.26 -16.66 -5.36
N LEU A 126 2.91 -15.65 -5.93
CA LEU A 126 2.50 -15.06 -7.22
C LEU A 126 2.97 -15.96 -8.38
N VAL A 127 2.48 -17.20 -8.39
CA VAL A 127 2.76 -18.17 -9.46
C VAL A 127 1.94 -17.86 -10.71
N PRO A 128 2.36 -18.30 -11.92
CA PRO A 128 1.67 -18.01 -13.18
C PRO A 128 0.16 -18.30 -13.15
N LYS A 129 -0.27 -19.37 -12.47
CA LYS A 129 -1.70 -19.74 -12.30
C LYS A 129 -2.49 -18.67 -11.53
N LEU A 130 -1.91 -18.02 -10.53
CA LEU A 130 -2.57 -16.93 -9.82
C LEU A 130 -2.50 -15.64 -10.63
N LEU A 131 -1.30 -15.33 -11.16
CA LEU A 131 -1.05 -14.12 -11.94
C LEU A 131 -1.97 -14.01 -13.16
N SER A 132 -2.23 -15.12 -13.87
CA SER A 132 -3.16 -15.12 -15.02
C SER A 132 -4.59 -14.69 -14.65
N LYS A 133 -5.01 -14.88 -13.39
CA LYS A 133 -6.31 -14.41 -12.90
C LYS A 133 -6.31 -12.91 -12.54
N LEU A 134 -5.14 -12.27 -12.43
CA LEU A 134 -4.98 -10.88 -12.02
C LEU A 134 -4.78 -9.92 -13.20
N VAL A 135 -4.55 -10.44 -14.41
CA VAL A 135 -4.42 -9.64 -15.64
C VAL A 135 -5.65 -8.74 -15.80
N ASP A 136 -5.44 -7.46 -16.10
CA ASP A 136 -6.48 -6.42 -16.25
C ASP A 136 -7.36 -6.19 -15.00
N LYS A 137 -6.95 -6.67 -13.84
CA LYS A 137 -7.68 -6.54 -12.58
C LYS A 137 -6.87 -5.82 -11.49
N VAL A 138 -5.60 -5.60 -11.73
CA VAL A 138 -4.68 -4.94 -10.80
C VAL A 138 -3.91 -3.84 -11.53
N ASN A 139 -3.84 -2.67 -10.91
CA ASN A 139 -3.20 -1.49 -11.49
C ASN A 139 -1.74 -1.34 -11.07
N PHE A 140 -1.37 -1.85 -9.89
CA PHE A 140 0.01 -1.80 -9.40
C PHE A 140 0.26 -2.89 -8.35
N ILE A 141 1.44 -3.52 -8.40
CA ILE A 141 1.85 -4.58 -7.46
C ILE A 141 3.07 -4.10 -6.68
N ARG A 142 3.02 -4.14 -5.34
CA ARG A 142 4.17 -3.89 -4.48
C ARG A 142 4.76 -5.21 -3.99
N LEU A 143 6.06 -5.37 -4.18
CA LEU A 143 6.77 -6.56 -3.71
C LEU A 143 7.73 -6.17 -2.59
N SER A 144 7.60 -6.86 -1.47
CA SER A 144 8.45 -6.63 -0.31
C SER A 144 9.82 -7.25 -0.50
N MET A 145 10.83 -6.40 -0.63
CA MET A 145 12.23 -6.80 -0.82
C MET A 145 13.10 -6.06 0.21
N ASP A 146 13.45 -6.72 1.27
CA ASP A 146 14.28 -6.13 2.33
C ASP A 146 15.67 -6.75 2.29
N GLY A 147 16.64 -5.97 1.80
CA GLY A 147 18.00 -6.42 1.54
C GLY A 147 18.19 -7.09 0.17
N ILE A 148 19.43 -7.39 -0.16
CA ILE A 148 19.87 -8.05 -1.41
C ILE A 148 20.60 -9.36 -1.08
N GLY A 149 20.38 -10.38 -1.89
CA GLY A 149 21.11 -11.67 -1.79
C GLY A 149 21.02 -12.27 -0.38
N ALA A 150 22.14 -12.36 0.33
CA ALA A 150 22.22 -12.97 1.65
C ALA A 150 21.40 -12.22 2.71
N THR A 151 21.38 -10.88 2.69
CA THR A 151 20.55 -10.06 3.59
C THR A 151 19.08 -10.38 3.42
N TYR A 152 18.59 -10.42 2.17
CA TYR A 152 17.22 -10.83 1.88
C TYR A 152 16.91 -12.23 2.43
N GLU A 153 17.79 -13.20 2.15
CA GLU A 153 17.58 -14.60 2.56
C GLU A 153 17.56 -14.75 4.08
N GLN A 154 18.42 -14.02 4.78
CA GLN A 154 18.43 -13.98 6.24
C GLN A 154 17.15 -13.38 6.83
N LEU A 155 16.69 -12.25 6.28
CA LEU A 155 15.54 -11.51 6.82
C LEU A 155 14.20 -12.15 6.44
N ARG A 156 14.09 -12.71 5.24
CA ARG A 156 12.85 -13.26 4.70
C ARG A 156 12.74 -14.78 4.82
N GLY A 157 13.85 -15.48 5.07
CA GLY A 157 13.88 -16.95 5.14
C GLY A 157 13.51 -17.61 3.81
N ARG A 158 13.74 -16.95 2.69
CA ARG A 158 13.42 -17.41 1.33
C ARG A 158 14.54 -17.07 0.37
N SER A 159 14.71 -17.86 -0.67
CA SER A 159 15.73 -17.64 -1.69
C SER A 159 15.50 -16.33 -2.47
N PHE A 160 16.54 -15.50 -2.56
CA PHE A 160 16.54 -14.29 -3.36
C PHE A 160 16.42 -14.58 -4.86
N SER A 161 17.01 -15.68 -5.33
CA SER A 161 16.88 -16.10 -6.72
C SER A 161 15.45 -16.51 -7.08
N ALA A 162 14.72 -17.13 -6.15
CA ALA A 162 13.30 -17.43 -6.33
C ALA A 162 12.45 -16.15 -6.35
N PHE A 163 12.74 -15.17 -5.50
CA PHE A 163 12.12 -13.85 -5.53
C PHE A 163 12.33 -13.16 -6.88
N LYS A 164 13.58 -13.13 -7.37
CA LYS A 164 13.92 -12.56 -8.69
C LYS A 164 13.16 -13.23 -9.84
N ALA A 165 12.97 -14.55 -9.78
CA ALA A 165 12.19 -15.25 -10.79
C ALA A 165 10.71 -14.78 -10.79
N ARG A 166 10.12 -14.51 -9.61
CA ARG A 166 8.74 -14.00 -9.51
C ARG A 166 8.58 -12.58 -10.05
N LEU A 167 9.60 -11.71 -9.94
CA LEU A 167 9.55 -10.37 -10.52
C LEU A 167 9.26 -10.39 -12.03
N ARG A 168 9.86 -11.33 -12.74
CA ARG A 168 9.63 -11.50 -14.19
C ARG A 168 8.19 -11.86 -14.51
N ASP A 169 7.60 -12.75 -13.71
CA ASP A 169 6.20 -13.14 -13.89
C ASP A 169 5.24 -11.97 -13.57
N VAL A 170 5.53 -11.21 -12.50
CA VAL A 170 4.74 -10.05 -12.06
C VAL A 170 4.76 -8.92 -13.10
N ARG A 171 5.94 -8.62 -13.66
CA ARG A 171 6.10 -7.58 -14.68
C ARG A 171 5.23 -7.78 -15.91
N ALA A 172 4.89 -9.03 -16.22
CA ALA A 172 4.01 -9.35 -17.33
C ALA A 172 2.52 -9.06 -17.05
N VAL A 173 2.15 -8.79 -15.78
CA VAL A 173 0.76 -8.61 -15.36
C VAL A 173 0.42 -7.15 -15.10
N ALA A 174 1.27 -6.43 -14.40
CA ALA A 174 1.04 -5.03 -14.05
C ALA A 174 2.38 -4.30 -13.78
N PRO A 175 2.40 -2.96 -13.84
CA PRO A 175 3.48 -2.16 -13.26
C PRO A 175 3.72 -2.57 -11.80
N PHE A 176 4.98 -2.58 -11.38
CA PHE A 176 5.32 -2.96 -10.01
C PHE A 176 6.32 -2.02 -9.35
N GLY A 177 6.34 -2.02 -8.05
CA GLY A 177 7.33 -1.35 -7.20
C GLY A 177 7.88 -2.29 -6.13
N LEU A 178 8.99 -1.90 -5.54
CA LEU A 178 9.62 -2.62 -4.45
C LEU A 178 9.46 -1.83 -3.15
N ASN A 179 9.01 -2.52 -2.10
CA ASN A 179 9.04 -1.99 -0.73
C ASN A 179 10.34 -2.43 -0.08
N PHE A 180 11.01 -1.52 0.59
CA PHE A 180 12.29 -1.74 1.23
C PHE A 180 12.27 -1.19 2.66
N VAL A 181 12.27 -2.09 3.64
CA VAL A 181 12.38 -1.70 5.05
C VAL A 181 13.82 -1.30 5.35
N VAL A 182 14.00 -0.06 5.82
CA VAL A 182 15.31 0.50 6.18
C VAL A 182 15.55 0.33 7.68
N ASN A 183 16.59 -0.41 8.01
CA ASN A 183 17.06 -0.64 9.38
C ASN A 183 18.59 -0.90 9.38
N ALA A 184 19.15 -1.28 10.52
CA ALA A 184 20.58 -1.57 10.64
C ALA A 184 21.05 -2.75 9.77
N ASP A 185 20.15 -3.70 9.46
CA ASP A 185 20.49 -4.88 8.65
C ASP A 185 20.50 -4.57 7.14
N THR A 186 19.72 -3.55 6.70
CA THR A 186 19.44 -3.29 5.29
C THR A 186 20.02 -1.97 4.75
N ILE A 187 20.42 -1.05 5.63
CA ILE A 187 20.87 0.29 5.23
C ILE A 187 22.09 0.25 4.29
N ASP A 188 22.96 -0.75 4.45
CA ASP A 188 24.15 -0.90 3.61
C ASP A 188 23.83 -1.48 2.23
N ASP A 189 22.65 -2.06 2.05
CA ASP A 189 22.20 -2.62 0.78
C ASP A 189 21.47 -1.61 -0.13
N LEU A 190 21.24 -0.36 0.31
CA LEU A 190 20.39 0.62 -0.41
C LEU A 190 20.84 0.83 -1.87
N ASP A 191 22.14 1.02 -2.12
CA ASP A 191 22.66 1.24 -3.47
C ASP A 191 22.46 0.00 -4.35
N ALA A 192 22.80 -1.18 -3.83
CA ALA A 192 22.59 -2.43 -4.56
C ALA A 192 21.10 -2.73 -4.78
N ALA A 193 20.23 -2.36 -3.83
CA ALA A 193 18.80 -2.56 -3.92
C ALA A 193 18.13 -1.66 -4.96
N ILE A 194 18.54 -0.38 -5.05
CA ILE A 194 17.99 0.54 -6.06
C ILE A 194 18.50 0.20 -7.46
N ASP A 195 19.76 -0.22 -7.60
CA ASP A 195 20.33 -0.69 -8.86
C ASP A 195 19.60 -1.96 -9.35
N PHE A 196 19.32 -2.87 -8.43
CA PHE A 196 18.51 -4.05 -8.72
C PHE A 196 17.08 -3.66 -9.14
N ALA A 197 16.42 -2.75 -8.41
CA ALA A 197 15.10 -2.26 -8.76
C ALA A 197 15.07 -1.68 -10.18
N HIS A 198 16.07 -0.87 -10.53
CA HIS A 198 16.23 -0.32 -11.87
C HIS A 198 16.41 -1.41 -12.93
N SER A 199 17.32 -2.36 -12.69
CA SER A 199 17.62 -3.45 -13.65
C SER A 199 16.45 -4.38 -13.90
N GLU A 200 15.58 -4.59 -12.92
CA GLU A 200 14.36 -5.41 -13.04
C GLU A 200 13.16 -4.60 -13.57
N GLY A 201 13.31 -3.28 -13.77
CA GLY A 201 12.28 -2.41 -14.32
C GLY A 201 11.17 -2.04 -13.33
N ALA A 202 11.51 -1.93 -12.04
CA ALA A 202 10.58 -1.40 -11.05
C ALA A 202 10.25 0.07 -11.34
N HIS A 203 8.99 0.44 -11.25
CA HIS A 203 8.52 1.80 -11.45
C HIS A 203 8.73 2.69 -10.22
N GLU A 204 8.77 2.07 -9.04
CA GLU A 204 8.85 2.76 -7.77
C GLU A 204 9.63 1.94 -6.74
N PHE A 205 10.39 2.65 -5.90
CA PHE A 205 11.10 2.08 -4.75
C PHE A 205 10.62 2.80 -3.48
N LEU A 206 9.85 2.08 -2.66
CA LEU A 206 9.25 2.62 -1.45
C LEU A 206 10.18 2.36 -0.26
N LEU A 207 10.70 3.44 0.30
CA LEU A 207 11.52 3.42 1.50
C LEU A 207 10.63 3.42 2.75
N LEU A 208 10.82 2.44 3.60
CA LEU A 208 10.06 2.23 4.82
C LEU A 208 11.00 2.16 6.03
N PRO A 209 11.30 3.29 6.70
CA PRO A 209 11.99 3.25 7.97
C PRO A 209 11.32 2.27 8.94
N GLU A 210 12.06 1.30 9.47
CA GLU A 210 11.48 0.27 10.35
C GLU A 210 10.80 0.92 11.55
N GLN A 211 9.52 0.63 11.73
CA GLN A 211 8.74 1.10 12.86
C GLN A 211 8.99 0.19 14.09
N SER A 212 8.93 0.77 15.28
CA SER A 212 9.04 0.01 16.52
C SER A 212 7.89 -0.99 16.65
N THR A 213 8.24 -2.21 17.03
CA THR A 213 7.28 -3.28 17.34
C THR A 213 7.61 -3.86 18.71
N PRO A 214 6.75 -4.68 19.32
CA PRO A 214 7.11 -5.37 20.57
C PRO A 214 8.36 -6.25 20.48
N ARG A 215 8.83 -6.55 19.26
CA ARG A 215 9.99 -7.43 19.00
C ARG A 215 11.25 -6.68 18.62
N ARG A 216 11.14 -5.45 18.11
CA ARG A 216 12.27 -4.64 17.61
C ARG A 216 12.06 -3.17 17.91
N CYS A 217 13.16 -2.48 18.22
CA CYS A 217 13.13 -1.04 18.55
C CYS A 217 12.88 -0.11 17.36
N GLY A 218 12.77 -0.67 16.13
CA GLY A 218 12.70 0.14 14.91
C GLY A 218 14.07 0.67 14.46
N VAL A 219 14.04 1.54 13.44
CA VAL A 219 15.24 2.16 12.88
C VAL A 219 15.84 3.16 13.87
N GLY A 220 17.18 3.09 14.06
CA GLY A 220 17.93 4.02 14.91
C GLY A 220 18.15 5.39 14.26
N GLN A 221 18.62 6.37 15.06
CA GLN A 221 18.88 7.73 14.57
C GLN A 221 20.01 7.74 13.53
N ALA A 222 21.04 6.93 13.73
CA ALA A 222 22.16 6.87 12.79
C ALA A 222 21.74 6.37 11.41
N GLU A 223 20.90 5.34 11.35
CA GLU A 223 20.34 4.83 10.09
C GLU A 223 19.38 5.84 9.46
N ARG A 224 18.59 6.58 10.24
CA ARG A 224 17.74 7.67 9.75
C ARG A 224 18.55 8.78 9.10
N ASP A 225 19.63 9.20 9.73
CA ASP A 225 20.50 10.25 9.21
C ASP A 225 21.21 9.81 7.92
N ARG A 226 21.69 8.57 7.87
CA ARG A 226 22.23 7.94 6.65
C ARG A 226 21.18 7.86 5.53
N LEU A 227 19.95 7.46 5.84
CA LEU A 227 18.87 7.43 4.87
C LEU A 227 18.56 8.82 4.30
N LYS A 228 18.50 9.85 5.14
CA LYS A 228 18.31 11.24 4.70
C LYS A 228 19.41 11.68 3.74
N GLU A 229 20.66 11.41 4.08
CA GLU A 229 21.80 11.73 3.24
C GLU A 229 21.71 11.00 1.90
N TRP A 230 21.39 9.70 1.93
CA TRP A 230 21.22 8.89 0.73
C TRP A 230 20.08 9.43 -0.16
N VAL A 231 18.91 9.74 0.40
CA VAL A 231 17.77 10.31 -0.35
C VAL A 231 18.16 11.66 -0.98
N ARG A 232 18.88 12.53 -0.26
CA ARG A 232 19.33 13.83 -0.78
C ARG A 232 20.32 13.70 -1.94
N SER A 233 21.18 12.68 -1.90
CA SER A 233 22.19 12.42 -2.92
C SER A 233 21.67 11.63 -4.11
N TYR A 234 20.53 10.96 -3.98
CA TYR A 234 19.97 10.10 -5.04
C TYR A 234 19.66 10.88 -6.31
N ARG A 235 20.13 10.36 -7.46
CA ARG A 235 19.94 10.95 -8.81
C ARG A 235 19.57 9.87 -9.84
N GLY A 236 19.10 8.72 -9.36
CA GLY A 236 18.71 7.60 -10.22
C GLY A 236 17.37 7.82 -10.92
N GLN A 237 16.99 6.87 -11.75
CA GLN A 237 15.78 6.93 -12.59
C GLN A 237 14.55 6.28 -11.93
N VAL A 238 14.73 5.40 -10.94
CA VAL A 238 13.61 4.78 -10.23
C VAL A 238 12.99 5.82 -9.31
N ARG A 239 11.68 5.99 -9.39
CA ARG A 239 10.96 6.92 -8.51
C ARG A 239 11.06 6.46 -7.06
N LEU A 240 11.58 7.31 -6.19
CA LEU A 240 11.51 7.08 -4.75
C LEU A 240 10.12 7.44 -4.22
N ALA A 241 9.63 6.62 -3.31
CA ALA A 241 8.42 6.88 -2.53
C ALA A 241 8.72 6.67 -1.04
N VAL A 242 7.94 7.32 -0.19
CA VAL A 242 8.01 7.22 1.27
C VAL A 242 6.59 7.15 1.82
N SER A 243 6.44 6.71 3.08
CA SER A 243 5.15 6.81 3.76
C SER A 243 4.83 8.27 4.11
N GLU A 244 3.55 8.59 4.31
CA GLU A 244 3.13 9.95 4.73
C GLU A 244 3.82 10.36 6.04
N SER A 245 3.97 9.44 6.99
CA SER A 245 4.62 9.70 8.28
C SER A 245 6.09 10.10 8.16
N ASP A 246 6.78 9.63 7.12
CA ASP A 246 8.21 9.87 6.92
C ASP A 246 8.48 10.97 5.86
N ALA A 247 7.44 11.45 5.18
CA ALA A 247 7.56 12.38 4.05
C ALA A 247 8.28 13.69 4.44
N ALA A 248 7.87 14.32 5.54
CA ALA A 248 8.47 15.57 6.00
C ALA A 248 9.95 15.38 6.39
N GLU A 249 10.26 14.27 7.04
CA GLU A 249 11.63 13.97 7.49
C GLU A 249 12.57 13.69 6.32
N LEU A 250 12.09 13.00 5.29
CA LEU A 250 12.86 12.63 4.10
C LEU A 250 12.78 13.67 2.97
N GLY A 251 12.08 14.77 3.18
CA GLY A 251 11.98 15.86 2.19
C GLY A 251 11.14 15.50 0.97
N ALA A 252 10.19 14.56 1.12
CA ALA A 252 9.26 14.23 0.04
C ALA A 252 8.17 15.30 -0.10
N CYS A 253 7.80 15.60 -1.33
CA CYS A 253 6.70 16.49 -1.64
C CYS A 253 5.38 15.71 -1.62
N ASP A 254 4.40 16.21 -0.87
CA ASP A 254 3.00 15.76 -0.97
C ASP A 254 2.17 16.86 -1.67
N PRO A 255 1.85 16.70 -2.95
CA PRO A 255 1.04 17.69 -3.67
C PRO A 255 -0.40 17.79 -3.13
N CYS A 256 -0.87 16.80 -2.38
CA CYS A 256 -2.17 16.79 -1.74
C CYS A 256 -2.11 17.08 -0.23
N GLY A 257 -1.08 17.79 0.26
CA GLY A 257 -0.83 18.00 1.68
C GLY A 257 -1.96 18.64 2.48
N ALA A 258 -2.88 19.38 1.83
CA ALA A 258 -4.11 19.86 2.46
C ALA A 258 -5.11 18.74 2.77
N GLU A 259 -4.96 17.56 2.15
CA GLU A 259 -5.78 16.36 2.36
C GLU A 259 -4.99 15.30 3.13
N SER A 260 -4.81 15.51 4.42
CA SER A 260 -4.02 14.67 5.32
C SER A 260 -4.87 13.81 6.27
N GLY A 261 -4.22 12.92 7.02
CA GLY A 261 -4.85 12.06 8.02
C GLY A 261 -5.91 11.15 7.40
N LEU A 262 -7.08 11.01 8.04
CA LEU A 262 -8.16 10.13 7.59
C LEU A 262 -8.74 10.52 6.23
N ARG A 263 -8.55 11.74 5.75
CA ARG A 263 -8.93 12.09 4.38
C ARG A 263 -7.96 11.54 3.35
N ALA A 264 -6.68 11.44 3.68
CA ALA A 264 -5.67 10.88 2.79
C ALA A 264 -5.68 9.35 2.83
N PHE A 265 -5.69 8.77 4.02
CA PHE A 265 -5.47 7.35 4.22
C PHE A 265 -6.26 6.78 5.40
N ALA A 266 -6.74 5.55 5.26
CA ALA A 266 -7.21 4.71 6.36
C ALA A 266 -6.79 3.25 6.15
N HIS A 267 -6.70 2.51 7.25
CA HIS A 267 -6.39 1.09 7.26
C HIS A 267 -7.54 0.26 7.84
N ILE A 268 -7.86 -0.86 7.21
CA ILE A 268 -8.75 -1.87 7.78
C ILE A 268 -7.93 -3.12 8.12
N SER A 269 -7.92 -3.47 9.41
CA SER A 269 -7.26 -4.69 9.87
C SER A 269 -8.06 -5.96 9.51
N ALA A 270 -7.40 -7.12 9.49
CA ALA A 270 -8.06 -8.40 9.28
C ALA A 270 -9.11 -8.76 10.35
N ALA A 271 -9.17 -8.01 11.46
CA ALA A 271 -10.19 -8.12 12.49
C ALA A 271 -11.38 -7.15 12.30
N SER A 272 -11.57 -6.61 11.09
CA SER A 272 -12.65 -5.66 10.76
C SER A 272 -12.60 -4.37 11.57
N ARG A 273 -11.42 -3.85 11.88
CA ARG A 273 -11.25 -2.58 12.57
C ARG A 273 -10.72 -1.52 11.62
N LEU A 274 -11.36 -0.36 11.56
CA LEU A 274 -10.87 0.82 10.86
C LEU A 274 -9.89 1.58 11.76
N GLN A 275 -8.73 1.92 11.22
CA GLN A 275 -7.58 2.50 11.91
C GLN A 275 -6.97 3.63 11.08
N ARG A 276 -6.25 4.57 11.70
CA ARG A 276 -5.54 5.66 11.01
C ARG A 276 -4.31 5.15 10.26
N SER A 277 -3.67 4.10 10.77
CA SER A 277 -2.53 3.45 10.13
C SER A 277 -2.50 1.94 10.42
N SER A 278 -1.69 1.21 9.66
CA SER A 278 -1.50 -0.23 9.86
C SER A 278 -0.66 -0.58 11.11
N PHE A 279 -0.05 0.42 11.74
CA PHE A 279 0.78 0.26 12.95
C PHE A 279 -0.01 0.54 14.23
N GLU A 280 -1.19 1.13 14.14
CA GLU A 280 -2.04 1.36 15.29
C GLU A 280 -2.72 0.07 15.76
N SER A 281 -2.78 -0.11 17.09
CA SER A 281 -3.56 -1.18 17.71
C SER A 281 -5.00 -0.75 18.05
N THR A 282 -5.23 0.56 18.12
CA THR A 282 -6.54 1.16 18.38
C THR A 282 -7.30 1.38 17.07
N GLY A 283 -8.61 1.45 17.13
CA GLY A 283 -9.46 1.69 15.95
C GLY A 283 -10.91 1.37 16.25
N VAL A 284 -11.78 1.66 15.30
CA VAL A 284 -13.23 1.45 15.40
C VAL A 284 -13.60 0.12 14.76
N GLN A 285 -14.43 -0.67 15.45
CA GLN A 285 -14.97 -1.90 14.88
C GLN A 285 -15.99 -1.55 13.79
N ILE A 286 -15.79 -2.06 12.57
CA ILE A 286 -16.76 -1.90 11.50
C ILE A 286 -17.94 -2.84 11.80
N ARG A 287 -19.13 -2.28 11.88
CA ARG A 287 -20.39 -2.97 12.15
C ARG A 287 -21.27 -2.99 10.90
N GLU A 288 -22.55 -3.34 11.06
CA GLU A 288 -23.52 -3.41 9.95
C GLU A 288 -23.78 -2.06 9.27
N GLU A 289 -23.55 -0.94 9.99
CA GLU A 289 -23.71 0.42 9.45
C GLU A 289 -22.64 0.79 8.41
N GLY A 290 -21.64 -0.05 8.20
CA GLY A 290 -20.64 0.07 7.13
C GLY A 290 -19.38 0.82 7.51
N VAL A 291 -18.53 1.03 6.49
CA VAL A 291 -17.20 1.63 6.69
C VAL A 291 -17.27 3.14 6.89
N MET A 292 -18.25 3.81 6.30
CA MET A 292 -18.37 5.26 6.45
C MET A 292 -18.85 5.66 7.84
N ALA A 293 -19.74 4.86 8.46
CA ALA A 293 -20.12 5.07 9.85
C ALA A 293 -18.93 4.86 10.80
N ALA A 294 -18.13 3.81 10.57
CA ALA A 294 -16.91 3.59 11.33
C ALA A 294 -15.88 4.71 11.14
N LEU A 295 -15.79 5.29 9.94
CA LEU A 295 -14.91 6.43 9.66
C LEU A 295 -15.34 7.67 10.47
N GLN A 296 -16.62 7.99 10.47
CA GLN A 296 -17.16 9.10 11.26
C GLN A 296 -16.91 8.90 12.77
N GLU A 297 -17.09 7.67 13.28
CA GLU A 297 -16.78 7.34 14.68
C GLU A 297 -15.28 7.53 14.96
N LEU A 298 -14.40 7.09 14.04
CA LEU A 298 -12.95 7.22 14.21
C LEU A 298 -12.48 8.69 14.17
N GLU A 299 -13.12 9.55 13.39
CA GLU A 299 -12.83 11.00 13.34
C GLU A 299 -13.10 11.70 14.67
N LEU A 300 -14.09 11.23 15.44
CA LEU A 300 -14.45 11.78 16.75
C LEU A 300 -13.48 11.35 17.88
N ILE A 301 -12.71 10.29 17.67
CA ILE A 301 -11.69 9.81 18.62
C ILE A 301 -10.42 10.65 18.42
N LYS A 302 -10.03 11.40 19.46
CA LYS A 302 -8.81 12.21 19.46
C LYS A 302 -7.55 11.38 19.76
#